data_5ca8fefd25e565d8115e661a2bbe2975
#
_entry.id   5ca8fefd25e565d8115e661a2bbe2975
#
_cell.length_a   1.000
_cell.length_b   1.000
_cell.length_c   1.000
_cell.angle_alpha   90.00
_cell.angle_beta   90.00
_cell.angle_gamma   90.00
#
_symmetry.space_group_name_H-M   'P 1'
#
loop_
_entity.id
_entity.type
_entity.pdbx_description
1 polymer ?
#
loop_
_entity_poly.entity_id
_entity_poly.type
_entity_poly.pdbx_seq_one_letter_code
_entity_poly.pdbx_strand_id
1 'polypeptide(L)'
;MGLAAVGSALGCGTAGMAAIGAWKKAYLKGKNALFTLLIFVGAPIAQTIYGMLLMMYILNKSQAAPANWAAYLGVGIFGGIGMMASAWYVGKSAADACNALGETGKGLVNYLMVLGVGETVALFVMVFSMMLVS
;
A
#
# COMPACT_ATOMS: atom_id res chain seq x y z
N MET A 1 9.49 7.33 -5.46
CA MET A 1 9.53 5.98 -4.87
C MET A 1 9.68 6.03 -3.34
N GLY A 2 10.67 6.70 -2.75
CA GLY A 2 10.96 6.63 -1.31
C GLY A 2 9.77 6.89 -0.39
N LEU A 3 8.99 7.96 -0.63
CA LEU A 3 7.80 8.28 0.17
C LEU A 3 6.73 7.18 0.10
N ALA A 4 6.49 6.60 -1.07
CA ALA A 4 5.58 5.47 -1.22
C ALA A 4 6.04 4.25 -0.42
N ALA A 5 7.35 3.97 -0.43
CA ALA A 5 7.95 2.88 0.35
C ALA A 5 7.81 3.08 1.86
N VAL A 6 7.95 4.32 2.35
CA VAL A 6 7.68 4.65 3.77
C VAL A 6 6.23 4.31 4.12
N GLY A 7 5.27 4.70 3.28
CA GLY A 7 3.86 4.36 3.48
C GLY A 7 3.62 2.85 3.53
N SER A 8 4.22 2.11 2.59
CA SER A 8 4.12 0.64 2.55
C SER A 8 4.74 -0.01 3.79
N ALA A 9 5.89 0.47 4.26
CA ALA A 9 6.54 -0.04 5.46
C ALA A 9 5.66 0.16 6.71
N LEU A 10 5.09 1.35 6.87
CA LEU A 10 4.17 1.66 7.97
C LEU A 10 2.88 0.83 7.87
N GLY A 11 2.34 0.68 6.67
CA GLY A 11 1.14 -0.11 6.43
C GLY A 11 1.34 -1.59 6.70
N CYS A 12 2.38 -2.20 6.14
CA CYS A 12 2.73 -3.61 6.37
C CYS A 12 3.04 -3.87 7.85
N GLY A 13 3.76 -2.94 8.51
CA GLY A 13 4.07 -3.04 9.93
C GLY A 13 2.81 -3.08 10.79
N THR A 14 1.87 -2.17 10.52
CA THR A 14 0.59 -2.10 11.25
C THR A 14 -0.25 -3.37 11.06
N ALA A 15 -0.41 -3.82 9.81
CA ALA A 15 -1.13 -5.07 9.50
C ALA A 15 -0.42 -6.30 10.06
N GLY A 16 0.92 -6.34 10.01
CA GLY A 16 1.73 -7.43 10.55
C GLY A 16 1.59 -7.59 12.06
N MET A 17 1.60 -6.49 12.80
CA MET A 17 1.36 -6.53 14.26
C MET A 17 -0.02 -7.07 14.59
N ALA A 18 -1.06 -6.71 13.84
CA ALA A 18 -2.41 -7.23 14.02
C ALA A 18 -2.50 -8.73 13.67
N ALA A 19 -1.85 -9.18 12.60
CA ALA A 19 -1.79 -10.58 12.21
C ALA A 19 -1.12 -11.44 13.30
N ILE A 20 0.01 -10.96 13.85
CA ILE A 20 0.70 -11.63 14.96
C ILE A 20 -0.22 -11.75 16.19
N GLY A 21 -0.95 -10.67 16.52
CA GLY A 21 -1.94 -10.68 17.60
C GLY A 21 -3.06 -11.68 17.39
N ALA A 22 -3.58 -11.78 16.16
CA ALA A 22 -4.61 -12.74 15.78
C ALA A 22 -4.11 -14.19 15.87
N TRP A 23 -2.89 -14.47 15.40
CA TRP A 23 -2.27 -15.81 15.53
C TRP A 23 -2.04 -16.19 17.00
N LYS A 24 -1.53 -15.25 17.82
CA LYS A 24 -1.40 -15.48 19.25
C LYS A 24 -2.73 -15.90 19.88
N LYS A 25 -3.81 -15.18 19.58
CA LYS A 25 -5.17 -15.52 20.08
C LYS A 25 -5.62 -16.91 19.60
N ALA A 26 -5.31 -17.29 18.35
CA ALA A 26 -5.64 -18.61 17.81
C ALA A 26 -4.90 -19.72 18.57
N TYR A 27 -3.60 -19.58 18.78
CA TYR A 27 -2.79 -20.56 19.50
C TYR A 27 -3.24 -20.72 20.95
N LEU A 28 -3.57 -19.64 21.65
CA LEU A 28 -4.10 -19.72 23.03
C LEU A 28 -5.44 -20.48 23.11
N LYS A 29 -6.20 -20.53 22.00
CA LYS A 29 -7.45 -21.29 21.90
C LYS A 29 -7.26 -22.71 21.33
N GLY A 30 -6.02 -23.17 21.17
CA GLY A 30 -5.71 -24.46 20.54
C GLY A 30 -6.09 -24.57 19.07
N LYS A 31 -6.23 -23.42 18.36
CA LYS A 31 -6.56 -23.38 16.94
C LYS A 31 -5.32 -23.13 16.09
N ASN A 32 -5.37 -23.60 14.83
CA ASN A 32 -4.31 -23.34 13.87
C ASN A 32 -4.29 -21.86 13.43
N ALA A 33 -3.09 -21.35 13.14
CA ALA A 33 -2.90 -20.03 12.58
C ALA A 33 -3.51 -19.93 11.17
N LEU A 34 -4.21 -18.84 10.90
CA LEU A 34 -4.74 -18.54 9.57
C LEU A 34 -3.64 -17.86 8.74
N PHE A 35 -2.91 -18.61 7.92
CA PHE A 35 -1.89 -18.06 7.01
C PHE A 35 -2.46 -17.06 6.00
N THR A 36 -3.76 -17.13 5.72
CA THR A 36 -4.48 -16.18 4.85
C THR A 36 -4.32 -14.72 5.29
N LEU A 37 -4.04 -14.46 6.58
CA LEU A 37 -3.78 -13.10 7.08
C LEU A 37 -2.56 -12.44 6.41
N LEU A 38 -1.62 -13.20 5.87
CA LEU A 38 -0.47 -12.66 5.13
C LEU A 38 -0.88 -11.88 3.88
N ILE A 39 -2.01 -12.19 3.27
CA ILE A 39 -2.56 -11.44 2.13
C ILE A 39 -2.81 -9.98 2.54
N PHE A 40 -3.39 -9.77 3.72
CA PHE A 40 -3.64 -8.44 4.26
C PHE A 40 -2.34 -7.72 4.63
N VAL A 41 -1.38 -8.43 5.21
CA VAL A 41 -0.07 -7.84 5.56
C VAL A 41 0.68 -7.36 4.32
N GLY A 42 0.55 -8.09 3.20
CA GLY A 42 1.20 -7.76 1.94
C GLY A 42 0.52 -6.66 1.12
N ALA A 43 -0.76 -6.39 1.35
CA ALA A 43 -1.54 -5.45 0.54
C ALA A 43 -0.90 -4.05 0.40
N PRO A 44 -0.31 -3.41 1.44
CA PRO A 44 0.31 -2.10 1.30
C PRO A 44 1.62 -2.07 0.49
N ILE A 45 2.12 -3.18 -0.02
CA ILE A 45 3.38 -3.22 -0.81
C ILE A 45 3.17 -2.65 -2.21
N ALA A 46 1.98 -2.79 -2.77
CA ALA A 46 1.67 -2.38 -4.13
C ALA A 46 2.02 -0.90 -4.39
N GLN A 47 1.81 -0.01 -3.43
CA GLN A 47 2.10 1.41 -3.56
C GLN A 47 3.60 1.70 -3.74
N THR A 48 4.48 0.88 -3.20
CA THR A 48 5.93 0.97 -3.49
C THR A 48 6.22 0.68 -4.96
N ILE A 49 5.54 -0.32 -5.54
CA ILE A 49 5.68 -0.66 -6.97
C ILE A 49 5.18 0.50 -7.84
N TYR A 50 4.04 1.10 -7.51
CA TYR A 50 3.52 2.27 -8.22
C TYR A 50 4.48 3.47 -8.13
N GLY A 51 5.07 3.69 -6.96
CA GLY A 51 6.10 4.71 -6.77
C GLY A 51 7.37 4.45 -7.59
N MET A 52 7.75 3.19 -7.77
CA MET A 52 8.86 2.79 -8.64
C MET A 52 8.53 3.05 -10.12
N LEU A 53 7.34 2.67 -10.57
CA LEU A 53 6.91 2.90 -11.95
C LEU A 53 6.87 4.40 -12.27
N LEU A 54 6.33 5.23 -11.37
CA LEU A 54 6.36 6.68 -11.52
C LEU A 54 7.78 7.23 -11.58
N MET A 55 8.69 6.74 -10.73
CA MET A 55 10.10 7.13 -10.74
C MET A 55 10.76 6.81 -12.07
N MET A 56 10.57 5.61 -12.60
CA MET A 56 11.14 5.20 -13.88
C MET A 56 10.60 6.06 -15.03
N TYR A 57 9.31 6.40 -14.99
CA TYR A 57 8.69 7.27 -15.98
C TYR A 57 9.29 8.69 -15.95
N ILE A 58 9.42 9.29 -14.76
CA ILE A 58 10.03 10.61 -14.57
C ILE A 58 11.49 10.61 -15.05
N LEU A 59 12.27 9.57 -14.72
CA LEU A 59 13.66 9.46 -15.17
C LEU A 59 13.77 9.47 -16.70
N ASN A 60 12.91 8.72 -17.38
CA ASN A 60 12.89 8.68 -18.84
C ASN A 60 12.55 10.04 -19.46
N LYS A 61 11.51 10.70 -18.92
CA LYS A 61 11.10 12.04 -19.41
C LYS A 61 12.11 13.13 -19.10
N SER A 62 12.80 13.06 -17.95
CA SER A 62 13.81 14.05 -17.57
C SER A 62 15.04 14.03 -18.49
N GLN A 63 15.36 12.89 -19.10
CA GLN A 63 16.43 12.80 -20.11
C GLN A 63 16.03 13.50 -21.41
N ALA A 64 14.76 13.43 -21.80
CA ALA A 64 14.26 14.05 -23.02
C ALA A 64 14.03 15.56 -22.88
N ALA A 65 13.59 16.04 -21.70
CA ALA A 65 13.27 17.45 -21.46
C ALA A 65 13.79 17.92 -20.08
N PRO A 66 15.11 18.05 -19.89
CA PRO A 66 15.72 18.39 -18.59
C PRO A 66 15.34 19.78 -18.07
N ALA A 67 14.86 20.69 -18.92
CA ALA A 67 14.40 22.02 -18.51
C ALA A 67 13.17 21.98 -17.57
N ASN A 68 12.40 20.90 -17.61
CA ASN A 68 11.17 20.73 -16.80
C ASN A 68 11.43 20.13 -15.40
N TRP A 69 12.65 20.22 -14.88
CA TRP A 69 13.05 19.59 -13.62
C TRP A 69 12.13 19.93 -12.43
N ALA A 70 11.61 21.16 -12.36
CA ALA A 70 10.74 21.60 -11.27
C ALA A 70 9.38 20.85 -11.29
N ALA A 71 8.82 20.59 -12.49
CA ALA A 71 7.61 19.79 -12.64
C ALA A 71 7.87 18.33 -12.23
N TYR A 72 8.99 17.74 -12.64
CA TYR A 72 9.36 16.38 -12.26
C TYR A 72 9.56 16.24 -10.75
N LEU A 73 10.19 17.22 -10.12
CA LEU A 73 10.36 17.25 -8.67
C LEU A 73 9.01 17.34 -7.95
N GLY A 74 8.15 18.26 -8.38
CA GLY A 74 6.80 18.44 -7.83
C GLY A 74 5.97 17.16 -7.92
N VAL A 75 5.88 16.56 -9.11
CA VAL A 75 5.14 15.32 -9.35
C VAL A 75 5.72 14.17 -8.53
N GLY A 76 7.04 14.06 -8.42
CA GLY A 76 7.70 13.02 -7.62
C GLY A 76 7.39 13.12 -6.13
N ILE A 77 7.39 14.33 -5.57
CA ILE A 77 7.10 14.58 -4.14
C ILE A 77 5.61 14.39 -3.86
N PHE A 78 4.73 15.10 -4.55
CA PHE A 78 3.29 15.06 -4.26
C PHE A 78 2.66 13.72 -4.64
N GLY A 79 3.07 13.11 -5.75
CA GLY A 79 2.69 11.74 -6.10
C GLY A 79 3.16 10.73 -5.07
N GLY A 80 4.39 10.88 -4.59
CA GLY A 80 4.94 10.05 -3.52
C GLY A 80 4.17 10.17 -2.20
N ILE A 81 3.75 11.39 -1.81
CA ILE A 81 2.93 11.63 -0.61
C ILE A 81 1.54 10.99 -0.76
N GLY A 82 0.90 11.13 -1.93
CA GLY A 82 -0.40 10.52 -2.18
C GLY A 82 -0.36 8.99 -2.08
N MET A 83 0.67 8.37 -2.67
CA MET A 83 0.87 6.91 -2.56
C MET A 83 1.20 6.48 -1.13
N MET A 84 2.00 7.27 -0.39
CA MET A 84 2.30 7.02 1.03
C MET A 84 1.04 7.03 1.88
N ALA A 85 0.17 8.01 1.70
CA ALA A 85 -1.09 8.12 2.43
C ALA A 85 -2.02 6.93 2.13
N SER A 86 -2.14 6.53 0.85
CA SER A 86 -2.91 5.35 0.44
C SER A 86 -2.37 4.08 1.10
N ALA A 87 -1.04 3.83 1.04
CA ALA A 87 -0.42 2.65 1.64
C ALA A 87 -0.65 2.57 3.16
N TRP A 88 -0.52 3.68 3.84
CA TRP A 88 -0.76 3.76 5.28
C TRP A 88 -2.22 3.45 5.63
N TYR A 89 -3.17 4.01 4.88
CA TYR A 89 -4.59 3.75 5.07
C TYR A 89 -4.95 2.28 4.79
N VAL A 90 -4.45 1.72 3.68
CA VAL A 90 -4.61 0.29 3.35
C VAL A 90 -4.07 -0.59 4.48
N GLY A 91 -2.91 -0.23 5.06
CA GLY A 91 -2.33 -0.95 6.19
C GLY A 91 -3.20 -0.95 7.45
N LYS A 92 -3.85 0.18 7.76
CA LYS A 92 -4.80 0.25 8.89
C LYS A 92 -6.02 -0.63 8.64
N SER A 93 -6.64 -0.52 7.47
CA SER A 93 -7.76 -1.38 7.08
C SER A 93 -7.39 -2.87 7.07
N ALA A 94 -6.17 -3.18 6.64
CA ALA A 94 -5.62 -4.53 6.67
C ALA A 94 -5.44 -5.06 8.10
N ALA A 95 -5.06 -4.20 9.06
CA ALA A 95 -4.96 -4.58 10.47
C ALA A 95 -6.33 -4.96 11.05
N ASP A 96 -7.36 -4.17 10.76
CA ASP A 96 -8.73 -4.48 11.16
C ASP A 96 -9.23 -5.77 10.49
N ALA A 97 -8.91 -5.98 9.20
CA ALA A 97 -9.22 -7.20 8.48
C ALA A 97 -8.54 -8.44 9.12
N CYS A 98 -7.28 -8.31 9.55
CA CYS A 98 -6.58 -9.38 10.28
C CYS A 98 -7.29 -9.76 11.57
N ASN A 99 -7.72 -8.77 12.35
CA ASN A 99 -8.44 -9.00 13.59
C ASN A 99 -9.81 -9.65 13.32
N ALA A 100 -10.59 -9.09 12.40
CA ALA A 100 -11.92 -9.57 12.07
C ALA A 100 -11.91 -10.99 11.49
N LEU A 101 -11.02 -11.28 10.53
CA LEU A 101 -10.88 -12.62 9.96
C LEU A 101 -10.32 -13.62 10.98
N GLY A 102 -9.35 -13.19 11.80
CA GLY A 102 -8.74 -14.03 12.85
C GLY A 102 -9.75 -14.45 13.92
N GLU A 103 -10.73 -13.61 14.25
CA GLU A 103 -11.76 -13.91 15.25
C GLU A 103 -12.94 -14.68 14.67
N THR A 104 -13.40 -14.34 13.47
CA THR A 104 -14.64 -14.87 12.88
C THR A 104 -14.40 -16.02 11.90
N GLY A 105 -13.23 -16.09 11.28
CA GLY A 105 -12.92 -17.00 10.17
C GLY A 105 -13.71 -16.70 8.88
N LYS A 106 -14.39 -15.53 8.80
CA LYS A 106 -15.30 -15.17 7.69
C LYS A 106 -14.98 -13.76 7.17
N GLY A 107 -15.44 -13.47 5.95
CA GLY A 107 -15.40 -12.12 5.39
C GLY A 107 -14.14 -11.77 4.57
N LEU A 108 -13.30 -12.74 4.23
CA LEU A 108 -12.07 -12.52 3.45
C LEU A 108 -12.31 -11.64 2.21
N VAL A 109 -13.30 -12.00 1.39
CA VAL A 109 -13.59 -11.28 0.13
C VAL A 109 -14.03 -9.84 0.40
N ASN A 110 -14.87 -9.63 1.40
CA ASN A 110 -15.37 -8.30 1.76
C ASN A 110 -14.22 -7.39 2.21
N TYR A 111 -13.28 -7.93 2.99
CA TYR A 111 -12.12 -7.16 3.46
C TYR A 111 -11.15 -6.85 2.31
N LEU A 112 -10.93 -7.80 1.39
CA LEU A 112 -10.13 -7.55 0.19
C LEU A 112 -10.74 -6.47 -0.70
N MET A 113 -12.06 -6.40 -0.82
CA MET A 113 -12.71 -5.31 -1.57
C MET A 113 -12.44 -3.94 -0.95
N VAL A 114 -12.48 -3.81 0.38
CA VAL A 114 -12.17 -2.56 1.07
C VAL A 114 -10.71 -2.15 0.82
N LEU A 115 -9.77 -3.09 0.90
CA LEU A 115 -8.35 -2.82 0.62
C LEU A 115 -8.13 -2.41 -0.83
N GLY A 116 -8.79 -3.08 -1.79
CA GLY A 116 -8.71 -2.75 -3.21
C GLY A 116 -9.20 -1.34 -3.52
N VAL A 117 -10.27 -0.88 -2.89
CA VAL A 117 -10.74 0.51 -3.03
C VAL A 117 -9.68 1.50 -2.52
N GLY A 118 -9.07 1.23 -1.37
CA GLY A 118 -7.98 2.07 -0.85
C GLY A 118 -6.74 2.09 -1.75
N GLU A 119 -6.43 0.95 -2.39
CA GLU A 119 -5.31 0.81 -3.32
C GLU A 119 -5.51 1.56 -4.64
N THR A 120 -6.74 1.60 -5.16
CA THR A 120 -7.05 2.31 -6.41
C THR A 120 -6.73 3.81 -6.35
N VAL A 121 -6.76 4.43 -5.18
CA VAL A 121 -6.34 5.83 -4.98
C VAL A 121 -4.88 6.01 -5.41
N ALA A 122 -3.98 5.12 -5.01
CA ALA A 122 -2.57 5.19 -5.40
C ALA A 122 -2.36 4.97 -6.90
N LEU A 123 -3.17 4.10 -7.52
CA LEU A 123 -3.17 3.90 -8.98
C LEU A 123 -3.54 5.20 -9.71
N PHE A 124 -4.60 5.88 -9.28
CA PHE A 124 -4.98 7.17 -9.86
C PHE A 124 -3.91 8.23 -9.66
N VAL A 125 -3.32 8.31 -8.46
CA VAL A 125 -2.20 9.22 -8.20
C VAL A 125 -1.04 8.95 -9.16
N MET A 126 -0.67 7.68 -9.39
CA MET A 126 0.39 7.31 -10.33
C MET A 126 0.03 7.75 -11.76
N VAL A 127 -1.14 7.37 -12.26
CA VAL A 127 -1.55 7.64 -13.64
C VAL A 127 -1.64 9.14 -13.91
N PHE A 128 -2.33 9.90 -13.05
CA PHE A 128 -2.45 11.34 -13.24
C PHE A 128 -1.11 12.07 -13.09
N SER A 129 -0.23 11.59 -12.20
CA SER A 129 1.13 12.10 -12.10
C SER A 129 1.93 11.89 -13.38
N MET A 130 1.79 10.72 -14.03
CA MET A 130 2.42 10.44 -15.33
C MET A 130 1.87 11.36 -16.43
N MET A 131 0.56 11.60 -16.44
CA MET A 131 -0.08 12.48 -17.43
C MET A 131 0.38 13.94 -17.30
N LEU A 132 0.68 14.42 -16.08
CA LEU A 132 1.15 15.79 -15.85
C LEU A 132 2.55 16.06 -16.42
N VAL A 133 3.35 15.04 -16.61
CA VAL A 133 4.74 15.12 -17.09
C VAL A 133 4.96 14.35 -18.40
N SER A 134 3.86 14.07 -19.11
CA SER A 134 3.87 13.38 -20.41
C SER A 134 4.33 14.25 -21.56
#